data_0a731acca01b48a59cf23a8f1d3152d6
#
_entry.id   0a731acca01b48a59cf23a8f1d3152d6
#
_cell.length_a   1.000
_cell.length_b   1.000
_cell.length_c   1.000
_cell.angle_alpha   90.00
_cell.angle_beta   90.00
_cell.angle_gamma   90.00
#
_symmetry.space_group_name_H-M   'P 1'
#
loop_
_entity.id
_entity.type
_entity.pdbx_description
1 polymer ?
#
loop_
_entity_poly.entity_id
_entity_poly.type
_entity_poly.pdbx_seq_one_letter_code
_entity_poly.pdbx_strand_id
1 'polypeptide(L)'
;MAFISVDPNALLKALPYTGDGVAYGSGGNAVTGVGFQPDFTWIKSATTSEEHVITDSVRGVTKTIKPNSTAAEYTSSEGLNVFGADGFTVGSSDQFNTNTETYASWSFKGGTTSGIATNGSTTITPSAYSFNQSAGFSII
;
A
#
# COMPACT_ATOMS: atom_id res chain seq x y z
N MET A 1 -23.94 -3.93 -24.21
CA MET A 1 -23.44 -4.35 -22.88
C MET A 1 -21.99 -3.86 -22.79
N ALA A 2 -21.71 -2.87 -21.96
CA ALA A 2 -20.33 -2.38 -21.80
C ALA A 2 -19.57 -3.37 -20.92
N PHE A 3 -18.58 -4.03 -21.49
CA PHE A 3 -17.63 -4.81 -20.71
C PHE A 3 -16.66 -3.86 -20.00
N ILE A 4 -16.10 -4.28 -18.88
CA ILE A 4 -15.05 -3.53 -18.18
C ILE A 4 -13.91 -3.31 -19.17
N SER A 5 -13.70 -2.07 -19.60
CA SER A 5 -12.64 -1.70 -20.56
C SER A 5 -11.31 -1.37 -19.86
N VAL A 6 -11.19 -1.62 -18.56
CA VAL A 6 -10.01 -1.32 -17.77
C VAL A 6 -9.26 -2.63 -17.51
N ASP A 7 -7.96 -2.64 -17.80
CA ASP A 7 -7.08 -3.74 -17.40
C ASP A 7 -6.98 -3.79 -15.86
N PRO A 8 -7.47 -4.85 -15.20
CA PRO A 8 -7.38 -4.96 -13.75
C PRO A 8 -5.94 -4.90 -13.23
N ASN A 9 -4.96 -5.38 -14.01
CA ASN A 9 -3.54 -5.34 -13.63
C ASN A 9 -2.95 -3.93 -13.60
N ALA A 10 -3.61 -2.97 -14.24
CA ALA A 10 -3.22 -1.56 -14.17
C ALA A 10 -3.72 -0.85 -12.90
N LEU A 11 -4.55 -1.52 -12.08
CA LEU A 11 -5.24 -0.93 -10.94
C LEU A 11 -5.04 -1.68 -9.64
N LEU A 12 -4.86 -3.01 -9.72
CA LEU A 12 -4.60 -3.92 -8.61
C LEU A 12 -3.53 -4.93 -9.04
N LYS A 13 -2.52 -5.08 -8.22
CA LYS A 13 -1.49 -6.11 -8.41
C LYS A 13 -1.26 -6.89 -7.13
N ALA A 14 -1.37 -8.20 -7.23
CA ALA A 14 -0.86 -9.12 -6.23
C ALA A 14 0.53 -9.59 -6.66
N LEU A 15 1.51 -9.44 -5.78
CA LEU A 15 2.91 -9.78 -6.08
C LEU A 15 3.56 -10.44 -4.86
N PRO A 16 4.16 -11.64 -5.01
CA PRO A 16 5.05 -12.19 -3.99
C PRO A 16 6.44 -11.55 -4.09
N TYR A 17 7.12 -11.41 -2.96
CA TYR A 17 8.53 -11.01 -2.92
C TYR A 17 9.26 -11.71 -1.77
N THR A 18 10.59 -11.75 -1.85
CA THR A 18 11.46 -12.30 -0.80
C THR A 18 12.11 -11.15 -0.04
N GLY A 19 12.08 -11.23 1.29
CA GLY A 19 12.80 -10.31 2.15
C GLY A 19 14.30 -10.49 2.05
N ASP A 20 15.05 -9.40 2.12
CA ASP A 20 16.52 -9.38 2.14
C ASP A 20 17.11 -8.86 3.46
N GLY A 21 16.26 -8.37 4.35
CA GLY A 21 16.64 -7.84 5.67
C GLY A 21 17.39 -6.50 5.60
N VAL A 22 17.48 -5.87 4.43
CA VAL A 22 18.23 -4.61 4.28
C VAL A 22 17.47 -3.44 4.90
N ALA A 23 18.13 -2.73 5.82
CA ALA A 23 17.55 -1.54 6.44
C ALA A 23 17.37 -0.41 5.41
N TYR A 24 16.32 0.41 5.60
CA TYR A 24 16.01 1.51 4.68
C TYR A 24 17.18 2.48 4.50
N GLY A 25 17.90 2.80 5.57
CA GLY A 25 19.09 3.65 5.53
C GLY A 25 20.26 3.09 4.70
N SER A 26 20.21 1.80 4.35
CA SER A 26 21.19 1.11 3.48
C SER A 26 20.62 0.81 2.08
N GLY A 27 19.44 1.37 1.74
CA GLY A 27 18.78 1.22 0.46
C GLY A 27 17.44 0.48 0.55
N GLY A 28 17.21 -0.33 1.56
CA GLY A 28 15.99 -1.14 1.70
C GLY A 28 15.83 -2.20 0.62
N ASN A 29 14.68 -2.86 0.61
CA ASN A 29 14.28 -3.82 -0.42
C ASN A 29 13.28 -3.15 -1.38
N ALA A 30 13.69 -2.94 -2.62
CA ALA A 30 12.86 -2.37 -3.66
C ALA A 30 12.05 -3.47 -4.36
N VAL A 31 10.75 -3.54 -4.06
CA VAL A 31 9.80 -4.47 -4.68
C VAL A 31 9.24 -3.82 -5.94
N THR A 32 9.60 -4.35 -7.11
CA THR A 32 9.22 -3.84 -8.43
C THR A 32 8.34 -4.84 -9.20
N GLY A 33 7.75 -4.43 -10.32
CA GLY A 33 6.88 -5.27 -11.14
C GLY A 33 5.40 -5.13 -10.77
N VAL A 34 5.04 -4.10 -10.01
CA VAL A 34 3.63 -3.76 -9.73
C VAL A 34 2.97 -3.17 -10.99
N GLY A 35 3.74 -2.46 -11.83
CA GLY A 35 3.26 -1.85 -13.07
C GLY A 35 2.68 -0.44 -12.90
N PHE A 36 2.63 0.06 -11.67
CA PHE A 36 2.16 1.41 -11.33
C PHE A 36 2.71 1.84 -9.96
N GLN A 37 2.62 3.12 -9.64
CA GLN A 37 2.84 3.60 -8.28
C GLN A 37 1.64 3.22 -7.41
N PRO A 38 1.84 2.42 -6.35
CA PRO A 38 0.76 2.11 -5.40
C PRO A 38 0.36 3.33 -4.58
N ASP A 39 -0.92 3.42 -4.26
CA ASP A 39 -1.46 4.34 -3.25
C ASP A 39 -1.86 3.61 -1.95
N PHE A 40 -2.02 2.30 -2.05
CA PHE A 40 -2.32 1.43 -0.92
C PHE A 40 -1.59 0.11 -1.12
N THR A 41 -0.93 -0.38 -0.08
CA THR A 41 -0.26 -1.67 -0.09
C THR A 41 -0.58 -2.45 1.18
N TRP A 42 -1.09 -3.64 1.00
CA TRP A 42 -1.32 -4.62 2.05
C TRP A 42 -0.26 -5.70 1.94
N ILE A 43 0.46 -5.98 3.01
CA ILE A 43 1.54 -6.98 3.04
C ILE A 43 1.27 -8.01 4.13
N LYS A 44 1.64 -9.26 3.86
CA LYS A 44 1.61 -10.38 4.79
C LYS A 44 2.80 -11.30 4.55
N SER A 45 3.55 -11.64 5.61
CA SER A 45 4.49 -12.76 5.55
C SER A 45 3.73 -14.06 5.27
N ALA A 46 4.20 -14.82 4.29
CA ALA A 46 3.67 -16.14 3.94
C ALA A 46 4.37 -17.27 4.70
N THR A 47 5.52 -17.00 5.32
CA THR A 47 6.39 -17.99 5.97
C THR A 47 6.36 -17.90 7.49
N THR A 48 5.95 -16.77 8.06
CA THR A 48 5.92 -16.55 9.50
C THR A 48 4.57 -16.05 10.00
N SER A 49 4.38 -16.09 11.31
CA SER A 49 3.15 -15.66 11.99
C SER A 49 3.03 -14.15 12.17
N GLU A 50 3.86 -13.36 11.46
CA GLU A 50 3.77 -11.88 11.51
C GLU A 50 2.37 -11.38 11.19
N GLU A 51 1.96 -10.29 11.81
CA GLU A 51 0.67 -9.66 11.56
C GLU A 51 0.61 -9.07 10.15
N HIS A 52 -0.60 -8.91 9.64
CA HIS A 52 -0.83 -8.16 8.40
C HIS A 52 -0.51 -6.68 8.62
N VAL A 53 0.01 -6.02 7.59
CA VAL A 53 0.31 -4.59 7.62
C VAL A 53 -0.26 -3.88 6.40
N ILE A 54 -0.78 -2.68 6.61
CA ILE A 54 -1.30 -1.80 5.57
C ILE A 54 -0.62 -0.45 5.71
N THR A 55 -0.12 0.07 4.59
CA THR A 55 0.38 1.44 4.43
C THR A 55 -0.26 2.06 3.21
N ASP A 56 -0.64 3.34 3.27
CA ASP A 56 -1.22 4.06 2.15
C ASP A 56 -0.66 5.49 1.99
N SER A 57 -0.89 6.06 0.80
CA SER A 57 -0.37 7.37 0.42
C SER A 57 -1.06 8.53 1.13
N VAL A 58 -2.28 8.33 1.65
CA VAL A 58 -3.07 9.37 2.33
C VAL A 58 -2.54 9.60 3.75
N ARG A 59 -2.28 8.53 4.50
CA ARG A 59 -1.65 8.61 5.81
C ARG A 59 -0.15 8.89 5.71
N GLY A 60 0.45 8.49 4.61
CA GLY A 60 1.86 8.66 4.28
C GLY A 60 2.70 7.41 4.53
N VAL A 61 3.88 7.41 3.94
CA VAL A 61 4.88 6.35 4.16
C VAL A 61 5.22 6.24 5.64
N THR A 62 5.66 5.06 6.06
CA THR A 62 5.96 4.68 7.45
C THR A 62 4.75 4.58 8.39
N LYS A 63 3.58 5.10 8.01
CA LYS A 63 2.35 4.98 8.80
C LYS A 63 1.68 3.65 8.51
N THR A 64 1.58 2.82 9.53
CA THR A 64 1.17 1.42 9.40
C THR A 64 0.00 1.12 10.32
N ILE A 65 -1.00 0.42 9.80
CA ILE A 65 -2.06 -0.22 10.60
C ILE A 65 -1.99 -1.73 10.44
N LYS A 66 -2.49 -2.44 11.45
CA LYS A 66 -2.58 -3.90 11.49
C LYS A 66 -4.06 -4.30 11.41
N PRO A 67 -4.58 -4.71 10.23
CA PRO A 67 -6.01 -4.97 10.05
C PRO A 67 -6.52 -6.18 10.83
N ASN A 68 -5.63 -7.02 11.33
CA ASN A 68 -5.94 -8.17 12.17
C ASN A 68 -5.71 -7.91 13.68
N SER A 69 -5.54 -6.65 14.08
CA SER A 69 -5.28 -6.24 15.46
C SER A 69 -6.17 -5.05 15.85
N THR A 70 -6.39 -4.89 17.15
CA THR A 70 -7.05 -3.69 17.72
C THR A 70 -6.06 -2.57 18.04
N ALA A 71 -4.78 -2.76 17.71
CA ALA A 71 -3.74 -1.74 17.92
C ALA A 71 -4.00 -0.50 17.05
N ALA A 72 -3.66 0.66 17.61
CA ALA A 72 -3.70 1.92 16.86
C ALA A 72 -2.64 1.94 15.73
N GLU A 73 -2.78 2.90 14.80
CA GLU A 73 -1.73 3.23 13.85
C GLU A 73 -0.39 3.48 14.58
N TYR A 74 0.68 3.01 13.98
CA TYR A 74 2.03 3.25 14.48
C TYR A 74 2.97 3.68 13.35
N THR A 75 4.10 4.28 13.72
CA THR A 75 5.14 4.66 12.77
C THR A 75 6.25 3.61 12.77
N SER A 76 6.55 3.05 11.60
CA SER A 76 7.64 2.12 11.38
C SER A 76 8.65 2.74 10.41
N SER A 77 9.78 3.23 10.92
CA SER A 77 10.86 3.78 10.08
C SER A 77 11.51 2.73 9.17
N GLU A 78 11.36 1.46 9.50
CA GLU A 78 11.81 0.31 8.73
C GLU A 78 10.65 -0.47 8.08
N GLY A 79 9.47 0.14 7.97
CA GLY A 79 8.31 -0.39 7.24
C GLY A 79 8.35 -0.03 5.76
N LEU A 80 7.20 0.32 5.18
CA LEU A 80 7.13 0.84 3.81
C LEU A 80 7.55 2.32 3.80
N ASN A 81 8.61 2.64 3.09
CA ASN A 81 9.26 3.94 3.11
C ASN A 81 9.09 4.73 1.80
N VAL A 82 8.81 4.06 0.68
CA VAL A 82 8.63 4.70 -0.62
C VAL A 82 7.52 4.02 -1.39
N PHE A 83 6.61 4.80 -1.96
CA PHE A 83 5.76 4.40 -3.08
C PHE A 83 6.47 4.80 -4.38
N GLY A 84 7.10 3.85 -5.04
CA GLY A 84 7.85 4.05 -6.28
C GLY A 84 6.97 3.94 -7.53
N ALA A 85 7.48 4.36 -8.68
CA ALA A 85 6.71 4.39 -9.95
C ALA A 85 6.25 3.00 -10.42
N ASP A 86 6.93 1.93 -10.01
CA ASP A 86 6.63 0.52 -10.37
C ASP A 86 6.54 -0.38 -9.15
N GLY A 87 6.20 0.16 -7.97
CA GLY A 87 6.13 -0.61 -6.75
C GLY A 87 6.43 0.19 -5.50
N PHE A 88 7.16 -0.43 -4.55
CA PHE A 88 7.43 0.19 -3.26
C PHE A 88 8.78 -0.25 -2.69
N THR A 89 9.30 0.48 -1.71
CA THR A 89 10.52 0.10 -0.98
C THR A 89 10.20 -0.08 0.49
N VAL A 90 10.69 -1.17 1.08
CA VAL A 90 10.56 -1.50 2.51
C VAL A 90 11.92 -1.53 3.18
N GLY A 91 11.97 -1.20 4.46
CA GLY A 91 13.16 -1.37 5.31
C GLY A 91 13.17 -2.75 5.98
N SER A 92 13.94 -2.91 7.06
CA SER A 92 14.25 -4.20 7.68
C SER A 92 13.25 -4.71 8.72
N SER A 93 12.08 -4.08 8.86
CA SER A 93 11.07 -4.55 9.83
C SER A 93 10.56 -5.95 9.48
N ASP A 94 10.43 -6.83 10.48
CA ASP A 94 10.07 -8.24 10.31
C ASP A 94 8.73 -8.44 9.58
N GLN A 95 7.77 -7.55 9.78
CA GLN A 95 6.48 -7.59 9.10
C GLN A 95 6.57 -7.30 7.60
N PHE A 96 7.70 -6.75 7.14
CA PHE A 96 7.89 -6.29 5.77
C PHE A 96 9.05 -6.98 5.05
N ASN A 97 10.16 -7.33 5.74
CA ASN A 97 11.40 -7.63 5.03
C ASN A 97 12.41 -8.49 5.81
N THR A 98 11.99 -9.44 6.61
CA THR A 98 12.94 -10.41 7.22
C THR A 98 13.69 -11.17 6.13
N ASN A 99 14.99 -11.29 6.29
CA ASN A 99 15.85 -11.97 5.32
C ASN A 99 15.40 -13.40 5.05
N THR A 100 15.32 -13.78 3.78
CA THR A 100 14.89 -15.08 3.25
C THR A 100 13.41 -15.43 3.43
N GLU A 101 12.61 -14.62 4.13
CA GLU A 101 11.18 -14.85 4.23
C GLU A 101 10.43 -14.44 2.96
N THR A 102 9.31 -15.08 2.70
CA THR A 102 8.45 -14.76 1.56
C THR A 102 7.24 -13.97 2.03
N TYR A 103 6.91 -12.93 1.29
CA TYR A 103 5.77 -12.06 1.53
C TYR A 103 4.82 -12.06 0.33
N ALA A 104 3.55 -11.89 0.62
CA ALA A 104 2.54 -11.53 -0.37
C ALA A 104 2.19 -10.05 -0.21
N SER A 105 2.13 -9.31 -1.30
CA SER A 105 1.66 -7.92 -1.33
C SER A 105 0.48 -7.77 -2.26
N TRP A 106 -0.49 -6.93 -1.87
CA TRP A 106 -1.60 -6.47 -2.70
C TRP A 106 -1.53 -4.96 -2.78
N SER A 107 -1.26 -4.46 -3.98
CA SER A 107 -1.09 -3.04 -4.27
C SER A 107 -2.25 -2.51 -5.08
N PHE A 108 -2.79 -1.36 -4.69
CA PHE A 108 -3.92 -0.71 -5.35
C PHE A 108 -3.51 0.69 -5.80
N LYS A 109 -3.98 1.07 -6.99
CA LYS A 109 -3.76 2.39 -7.58
C LYS A 109 -4.93 3.32 -7.26
N GLY A 110 -4.66 4.37 -6.53
CA GLY A 110 -5.51 5.55 -6.38
C GLY A 110 -5.13 6.65 -7.38
N GLY A 111 -4.64 7.76 -6.88
CA GLY A 111 -3.95 8.81 -7.64
C GLY A 111 -4.72 10.11 -7.81
N THR A 112 -6.07 10.12 -7.70
CA THR A 112 -6.83 11.37 -7.70
C THR A 112 -7.00 11.89 -6.27
N THR A 113 -6.38 13.01 -5.96
CA THR A 113 -6.29 13.60 -4.61
C THR A 113 -7.04 14.93 -4.46
N SER A 114 -7.78 15.34 -5.50
CA SER A 114 -8.54 16.59 -5.51
C SER A 114 -9.77 16.47 -6.42
N GLY A 115 -10.67 17.45 -6.35
CA GLY A 115 -11.82 17.54 -7.26
C GLY A 115 -13.07 16.79 -6.80
N ILE A 116 -13.12 16.24 -5.59
CA ILE A 116 -14.38 15.75 -5.03
C ILE A 116 -15.25 16.96 -4.68
N ALA A 117 -16.37 17.11 -5.40
CA ALA A 117 -17.39 18.08 -5.07
C ALA A 117 -18.22 17.60 -3.87
N THR A 118 -18.31 18.44 -2.84
CA THR A 118 -19.29 18.25 -1.77
C THR A 118 -20.62 18.81 -2.22
N ASN A 119 -21.69 18.04 -2.08
CA ASN A 119 -23.06 18.58 -2.19
C ASN A 119 -23.54 19.02 -0.79
N GLY A 120 -24.57 19.84 -0.71
CA GLY A 120 -25.09 20.36 0.56
C GLY A 120 -25.60 19.31 1.57
N SER A 121 -25.56 18.02 1.22
CA SER A 121 -25.93 16.89 2.08
C SER A 121 -24.72 16.16 2.64
N THR A 122 -23.49 16.56 2.29
CA THR A 122 -22.28 15.95 2.78
C THR A 122 -22.03 16.37 4.24
N THR A 123 -22.10 15.43 5.18
CA THR A 123 -21.90 15.69 6.61
C THR A 123 -20.45 15.52 7.05
N ILE A 124 -19.65 14.78 6.29
CA ILE A 124 -18.22 14.57 6.54
C ILE A 124 -17.47 14.97 5.27
N THR A 125 -16.58 15.95 5.40
CA THR A 125 -15.66 16.34 4.32
C THR A 125 -14.29 15.71 4.61
N PRO A 126 -13.76 14.83 3.74
CA PRO A 126 -12.43 14.28 3.93
C PRO A 126 -11.37 15.38 3.90
N SER A 127 -10.42 15.33 4.82
CA SER A 127 -9.26 16.24 4.84
C SER A 127 -8.18 15.84 3.84
N ALA A 128 -8.10 14.55 3.52
CA ALA A 128 -7.21 13.98 2.51
C ALA A 128 -7.84 12.72 1.92
N TYR A 129 -7.54 12.42 0.69
CA TYR A 129 -8.01 11.21 0.02
C TYR A 129 -7.15 10.88 -1.21
N SER A 130 -7.21 9.63 -1.64
CA SER A 130 -6.74 9.18 -2.94
C SER A 130 -7.76 8.22 -3.53
N PHE A 131 -8.24 8.45 -4.74
CA PHE A 131 -9.22 7.58 -5.36
C PHE A 131 -8.93 7.31 -6.84
N ASN A 132 -9.51 6.21 -7.32
CA ASN A 132 -9.55 5.85 -8.72
C ASN A 132 -10.97 5.45 -9.09
N GLN A 133 -11.66 6.32 -9.82
CA GLN A 133 -13.05 6.09 -10.20
C GLN A 133 -13.21 4.85 -11.09
N SER A 134 -12.26 4.62 -11.99
CA SER A 134 -12.29 3.45 -12.91
C SER A 134 -12.09 2.13 -12.18
N ALA A 135 -11.34 2.14 -11.09
CA ALA A 135 -11.11 0.98 -10.22
C ALA A 135 -12.23 0.78 -9.19
N GLY A 136 -13.05 1.80 -8.94
CA GLY A 136 -13.99 1.80 -7.81
C GLY A 136 -13.30 1.74 -6.44
N PHE A 137 -12.09 2.30 -6.34
CA PHE A 137 -11.24 2.23 -5.16
C PHE A 137 -10.99 3.63 -4.59
N SER A 138 -11.05 3.76 -3.26
CA SER A 138 -10.72 5.00 -2.57
C SER A 138 -10.08 4.74 -1.21
N ILE A 139 -9.19 5.65 -0.82
CA ILE A 139 -8.63 5.82 0.52
C ILE A 139 -9.13 7.18 1.01
N ILE A 140 -9.66 7.24 2.22
CA ILE A 140 -10.23 8.45 2.83
C ILE A 140 -9.72 8.57 4.26
#